data_b28f2acf92c674b5a1a70a69491b5133
#
_entry.id   b28f2acf92c674b5a1a70a69491b5133
#
_cell.length_a   1.000
_cell.length_b   1.000
_cell.length_c   1.000
_cell.angle_alpha   90.00
_cell.angle_beta   90.00
_cell.angle_gamma   90.00
#
_symmetry.space_group_name_H-M   'P 1'
#
loop_
_entity.id
_entity.type
_entity.pdbx_description
1 polymer ?
#
loop_
_entity_poly.entity_id
_entity_poly.type
_entity_poly.pdbx_seq_one_letter_code
_entity_poly.pdbx_strand_id
1 'polypeptide(L)'
;MIHGEIYGWNPYHGWVPVIMDGEFKDILSTMPIGTSIASISDAYKNSDGNISLTLNGIVTQFLNKSCNSQTKYCMQTSKSELNRILCAVRNKILDWAILLEENGILGVGLSFNNEEKEIASINKCIYNYTNNFYSKVDQVQIEQSDKIK
;
A
#
# COMPACT_ATOMS: atom_id res chain seq x y z
N MET A 1 4.08 1.20 1.86
CA MET A 1 4.27 2.02 3.08
C MET A 1 3.92 3.45 2.76
N ILE A 2 3.18 4.11 3.64
CA ILE A 2 2.86 5.54 3.58
C ILE A 2 3.63 6.25 4.69
N HIS A 3 4.13 7.45 4.38
CA HIS A 3 4.83 8.29 5.35
C HIS A 3 3.90 9.40 5.85
N GLY A 4 4.03 9.73 7.13
CA GLY A 4 3.27 10.79 7.76
C GLY A 4 3.79 11.14 9.15
N GLU A 5 3.12 12.08 9.77
CA GLU A 5 3.42 12.52 11.13
C GLU A 5 2.27 12.18 12.07
N ILE A 6 2.58 11.84 13.31
CA ILE A 6 1.58 11.51 14.32
C ILE A 6 1.06 12.79 14.98
N TYR A 7 -0.25 12.89 15.02
CA TYR A 7 -0.99 13.96 15.71
C TYR A 7 -1.84 13.37 16.83
N GLY A 8 -1.88 14.07 17.95
CA GLY A 8 -2.78 13.80 19.07
C GLY A 8 -3.87 14.86 19.18
N TRP A 9 -5.05 14.47 19.61
CA TRP A 9 -6.14 15.40 19.82
C TRP A 9 -6.00 16.14 21.15
N ASN A 10 -5.97 17.46 21.09
CA ASN A 10 -6.01 18.34 22.25
C ASN A 10 -7.36 19.06 22.30
N PRO A 11 -8.10 19.02 23.42
CA PRO A 11 -9.42 19.66 23.53
C PRO A 11 -9.43 21.16 23.26
N TYR A 12 -8.31 21.84 23.48
CA TYR A 12 -8.21 23.33 23.35
C TYR A 12 -7.61 23.74 21.98
N HIS A 13 -6.74 22.91 21.39
CA HIS A 13 -5.98 23.26 20.20
C HIS A 13 -6.28 22.36 18.99
N GLY A 14 -7.16 21.37 19.16
CA GLY A 14 -7.45 20.41 18.09
C GLY A 14 -6.29 19.40 17.87
N TRP A 15 -6.03 19.06 16.65
CA TRP A 15 -4.94 18.15 16.29
C TRP A 15 -3.58 18.84 16.41
N VAL A 16 -2.73 18.35 17.28
CA VAL A 16 -1.37 18.86 17.52
C VAL A 16 -0.33 17.78 17.24
N PRO A 17 0.82 18.13 16.67
CA PRO A 17 1.86 17.13 16.40
C PRO A 17 2.39 16.53 17.70
N VAL A 18 2.59 15.22 17.69
CA VAL A 18 3.22 14.50 18.80
C VAL A 18 4.73 14.56 18.61
N ILE A 19 5.41 15.21 19.57
CA ILE A 19 6.88 15.28 19.56
C ILE A 19 7.40 13.93 20.05
N MET A 20 8.16 13.26 19.21
CA MET A 20 8.80 11.98 19.50
C MET A 20 10.28 12.07 19.12
N ASP A 21 11.13 11.49 19.94
CA ASP A 21 12.58 11.45 19.71
C ASP A 21 13.04 10.04 19.29
N GLY A 22 14.13 10.01 18.51
CA GLY A 22 14.86 8.79 18.19
C GLY A 22 14.13 7.78 17.30
N GLU A 23 14.41 6.49 17.52
CA GLU A 23 13.93 5.38 16.70
C GLU A 23 12.41 5.25 16.62
N PHE A 24 11.68 5.70 17.64
CA PHE A 24 10.22 5.65 17.65
C PHE A 24 9.60 6.56 16.60
N LYS A 25 10.20 7.70 16.31
CA LYS A 25 9.75 8.61 15.26
C LYS A 25 9.80 7.91 13.90
N ASP A 26 10.90 7.23 13.60
CA ASP A 26 11.07 6.55 12.30
C ASP A 26 10.12 5.38 12.14
N ILE A 27 9.90 4.59 13.20
CA ILE A 27 8.97 3.46 13.19
C ILE A 27 7.52 3.95 13.01
N LEU A 28 7.12 4.98 13.74
CA LEU A 28 5.74 5.47 13.74
C LEU A 28 5.44 6.43 12.59
N SER A 29 6.46 6.97 11.92
CA SER A 29 6.31 7.81 10.72
C SER A 29 5.94 7.02 9.46
N THR A 30 5.97 5.69 9.53
CA THR A 30 5.62 4.81 8.40
C THR A 30 4.53 3.84 8.77
N MET A 31 3.55 3.69 7.88
CA MET A 31 2.44 2.76 8.07
C MET A 31 2.22 1.88 6.83
N PRO A 32 1.96 0.57 6.99
CA PRO A 32 1.51 -0.25 5.86
C PRO A 32 0.11 0.22 5.41
N ILE A 33 -0.11 0.25 4.10
CA ILE A 33 -1.41 0.56 3.52
C ILE A 33 -2.12 -0.74 3.23
N GLY A 34 -3.26 -0.96 3.89
CA GLY A 34 -4.19 -2.06 3.61
C GLY A 34 -5.37 -1.64 2.73
N THR A 35 -5.33 -0.43 2.16
CA THR A 35 -6.42 0.17 1.39
C THR A 35 -6.21 -0.07 -0.10
N SER A 36 -7.30 -0.21 -0.87
CA SER A 36 -7.25 -0.38 -2.33
C SER A 36 -6.68 0.85 -3.04
N ILE A 37 -6.07 0.65 -4.20
CA ILE A 37 -5.56 1.75 -5.04
C ILE A 37 -6.69 2.70 -5.46
N ALA A 38 -7.90 2.19 -5.67
CA ALA A 38 -9.08 3.02 -5.96
C ALA A 38 -9.36 4.00 -4.81
N SER A 39 -9.39 3.51 -3.57
CA SER A 39 -9.61 4.36 -2.39
C SER A 39 -8.49 5.40 -2.20
N ILE A 40 -7.24 5.04 -2.48
CA ILE A 40 -6.11 5.98 -2.45
C ILE A 40 -6.28 7.06 -3.54
N SER A 41 -6.69 6.66 -4.75
CA SER A 41 -6.96 7.57 -5.86
C SER A 41 -8.09 8.54 -5.53
N ASP A 42 -9.16 8.07 -4.90
CA ASP A 42 -10.29 8.90 -4.49
C ASP A 42 -9.89 9.88 -3.37
N ALA A 43 -9.14 9.41 -2.39
CA ALA A 43 -8.58 10.28 -1.36
C ALA A 43 -7.66 11.35 -1.96
N TYR A 44 -6.82 10.99 -2.94
CA TYR A 44 -5.97 11.94 -3.65
C TYR A 44 -6.78 13.01 -4.40
N LYS A 45 -7.86 12.62 -5.09
CA LYS A 45 -8.71 13.55 -5.86
C LYS A 45 -9.49 14.50 -4.96
N ASN A 46 -10.04 13.97 -3.86
CA ASN A 46 -11.01 14.68 -3.02
C ASN A 46 -10.39 15.42 -1.83
N SER A 47 -9.08 15.28 -1.57
CA SER A 47 -8.41 15.98 -0.48
C SER A 47 -7.88 17.34 -0.92
N ASP A 48 -8.09 18.35 -0.07
CA ASP A 48 -7.57 19.72 -0.27
C ASP A 48 -6.27 19.98 0.49
N GLY A 49 -5.66 18.96 1.10
CA GLY A 49 -4.45 19.16 1.91
C GLY A 49 -4.01 17.88 2.61
N ASN A 50 -3.87 17.95 3.93
CA ASN A 50 -3.46 16.82 4.75
C ASN A 50 -4.58 15.79 4.90
N ILE A 51 -4.20 14.54 4.87
CA ILE A 51 -5.09 13.39 4.97
C ILE A 51 -4.82 12.70 6.30
N SER A 52 -5.87 12.52 7.09
CA SER A 52 -5.78 11.84 8.37
C SER A 52 -6.06 10.34 8.23
N LEU A 53 -5.13 9.53 8.68
CA LEU A 53 -5.24 8.07 8.72
C LEU A 53 -5.43 7.62 10.15
N THR A 54 -6.40 6.74 10.37
CA THR A 54 -6.65 6.15 11.69
C THR A 54 -5.53 5.17 12.05
N LEU A 55 -4.98 5.32 13.25
CA LEU A 55 -4.01 4.38 13.78
C LEU A 55 -4.73 3.13 14.33
N ASN A 56 -4.02 2.00 14.27
CA ASN A 56 -4.53 0.79 14.91
C ASN A 56 -4.53 0.92 16.45
N GLY A 57 -5.35 0.09 17.12
CA GLY A 57 -5.52 0.16 18.56
C GLY A 57 -4.24 -0.07 19.36
N ILE A 58 -3.32 -0.90 18.86
CA ILE A 58 -2.04 -1.20 19.53
C ILE A 58 -1.16 0.05 19.56
N VAL A 59 -1.02 0.73 18.42
CA VAL A 59 -0.24 1.98 18.33
C VAL A 59 -0.86 3.07 19.20
N THR A 60 -2.20 3.19 19.19
CA THR A 60 -2.93 4.15 20.05
C THR A 60 -2.68 3.87 21.53
N GLN A 61 -2.74 2.63 21.98
CA GLN A 61 -2.46 2.26 23.37
C GLN A 61 -1.01 2.54 23.75
N PHE A 62 -0.06 2.23 22.86
CA PHE A 62 1.34 2.56 23.07
C PHE A 62 1.56 4.06 23.23
N LEU A 63 1.00 4.88 22.35
CA LEU A 63 1.10 6.34 22.44
C LEU A 63 0.47 6.90 23.71
N ASN A 64 -0.72 6.43 24.11
CA ASN A 64 -1.36 6.81 25.36
C ASN A 64 -0.49 6.53 26.57
N LYS A 65 0.19 5.38 26.59
CA LYS A 65 1.10 4.98 27.66
C LYS A 65 2.37 5.82 27.66
N SER A 66 2.95 6.06 26.48
CA SER A 66 4.22 6.80 26.35
C SER A 66 4.04 8.30 26.64
N CYS A 67 2.93 8.89 26.22
CA CYS A 67 2.62 10.29 26.44
C CYS A 67 1.90 10.55 27.80
N ASN A 68 1.65 9.51 28.59
CA ASN A 68 0.86 9.56 29.82
C ASN A 68 -0.45 10.36 29.64
N SER A 69 -1.12 10.15 28.54
CA SER A 69 -2.33 10.89 28.14
C SER A 69 -3.30 9.92 27.45
N GLN A 70 -4.58 10.05 27.78
CA GLN A 70 -5.64 9.30 27.10
C GLN A 70 -6.32 10.19 26.08
N THR A 71 -5.87 10.10 24.82
CA THR A 71 -6.42 10.88 23.71
C THR A 71 -6.53 10.07 22.43
N LYS A 72 -7.09 10.70 21.40
CA LYS A 72 -7.15 10.13 20.06
C LYS A 72 -5.89 10.53 19.30
N TYR A 73 -5.39 9.60 18.49
CA TYR A 73 -4.26 9.84 17.63
C TYR A 73 -4.60 9.51 16.17
N CYS A 74 -3.99 10.23 15.25
CA CYS A 74 -4.02 9.93 13.82
C CYS A 74 -2.64 10.16 13.22
N MET A 75 -2.38 9.52 12.08
CA MET A 75 -1.27 9.88 11.23
C MET A 75 -1.78 10.88 10.19
N GLN A 76 -1.13 12.01 10.07
CA GLN A 76 -1.39 12.95 8.98
C GLN A 76 -0.34 12.75 7.87
N THR A 77 -0.81 12.66 6.66
CA THR A 77 0.01 12.53 5.47
C THR A 77 -0.38 13.56 4.43
N SER A 78 0.50 13.81 3.46
CA SER A 78 0.26 14.78 2.40
C SER A 78 -0.34 14.16 1.15
N LYS A 79 -1.02 14.98 0.36
CA LYS A 79 -1.48 14.61 -0.98
C LYS A 79 -0.33 14.14 -1.89
N SER A 80 0.86 14.73 -1.76
CA SER A 80 2.05 14.33 -2.51
C SER A 80 2.50 12.91 -2.18
N GLU A 81 2.36 12.48 -0.94
CA GLU A 81 2.66 11.11 -0.53
C GLU A 81 1.70 10.09 -1.16
N LEU A 82 0.41 10.41 -1.23
CA LEU A 82 -0.54 9.56 -1.98
C LEU A 82 -0.20 9.49 -3.47
N ASN A 83 0.17 10.62 -4.07
CA ASN A 83 0.61 10.64 -5.46
C ASN A 83 1.87 9.78 -5.68
N ARG A 84 2.83 9.83 -4.76
CA ARG A 84 4.03 8.98 -4.80
C ARG A 84 3.66 7.50 -4.86
N ILE A 85 2.68 7.07 -4.06
CA ILE A 85 2.20 5.69 -4.06
C ILE A 85 1.52 5.33 -5.38
N LEU A 86 0.64 6.20 -5.90
CA LEU A 86 -0.04 5.99 -7.17
C LEU A 86 0.97 5.90 -8.33
N CYS A 87 1.99 6.77 -8.34
CA CYS A 87 3.05 6.72 -9.34
C CYS A 87 3.89 5.44 -9.21
N ALA A 88 4.22 5.01 -7.99
CA ALA A 88 4.96 3.77 -7.78
C ALA A 88 4.20 2.55 -8.31
N VAL A 89 2.88 2.49 -8.10
CA VAL A 89 2.03 1.42 -8.65
C VAL A 89 1.98 1.46 -10.17
N ARG A 90 1.81 2.66 -10.76
CA ARG A 90 1.80 2.82 -12.23
C ARG A 90 3.12 2.37 -12.85
N ASN A 91 4.25 2.78 -12.26
CA ASN A 91 5.57 2.38 -12.75
C ASN A 91 5.75 0.86 -12.66
N LYS A 92 5.28 0.24 -11.56
CA LYS A 92 5.32 -1.22 -11.42
C LYS A 92 4.50 -1.95 -12.49
N ILE A 93 3.32 -1.42 -12.82
CA ILE A 93 2.49 -2.00 -13.90
C ILE A 93 3.18 -1.82 -15.24
N LEU A 94 3.78 -0.65 -15.50
CA LEU A 94 4.52 -0.38 -16.73
C LEU A 94 5.74 -1.30 -16.87
N ASP A 95 6.56 -1.42 -15.83
CA ASP A 95 7.71 -2.31 -15.80
C ASP A 95 7.30 -3.76 -16.13
N TRP A 96 6.18 -4.21 -15.55
CA TRP A 96 5.63 -5.52 -15.82
C TRP A 96 5.14 -5.68 -17.25
N ALA A 97 4.45 -4.67 -17.81
CA ALA A 97 3.98 -4.70 -19.19
C ALA A 97 5.15 -4.75 -20.19
N ILE A 98 6.20 -3.97 -19.94
CA ILE A 98 7.42 -3.99 -20.76
C ILE A 98 8.08 -5.39 -20.70
N LEU A 99 8.16 -5.97 -19.50
CA LEU A 99 8.73 -7.31 -19.32
C LEU A 99 7.93 -8.37 -20.10
N LEU A 100 6.61 -8.29 -20.15
CA LEU A 100 5.77 -9.18 -20.95
C LEU A 100 6.04 -8.99 -22.45
N GLU A 101 6.09 -7.75 -22.92
CA GLU A 101 6.35 -7.41 -24.33
C GLU A 101 7.71 -7.91 -24.79
N GLU A 102 8.77 -7.70 -24.00
CA GLU A 102 10.13 -8.19 -24.27
C GLU A 102 10.22 -9.72 -24.39
N ASN A 103 9.30 -10.43 -23.75
CA ASN A 103 9.20 -11.88 -23.82
C ASN A 103 8.18 -12.37 -24.86
N GLY A 104 7.65 -11.48 -25.71
CA GLY A 104 6.70 -11.82 -26.76
C GLY A 104 5.29 -12.15 -26.26
N ILE A 105 4.94 -11.76 -25.03
CA ILE A 105 3.64 -11.97 -24.42
C ILE A 105 2.82 -10.68 -24.61
N LEU A 106 2.07 -10.61 -25.69
CA LEU A 106 1.33 -9.41 -26.07
C LEU A 106 -0.13 -9.47 -25.65
N GLY A 107 -0.71 -10.67 -25.54
CA GLY A 107 -2.11 -10.89 -25.29
C GLY A 107 -3.02 -10.43 -26.43
N VAL A 108 -4.27 -10.83 -26.40
CA VAL A 108 -5.32 -10.34 -27.28
C VAL A 108 -6.52 -9.93 -26.44
N GLY A 109 -6.85 -8.64 -26.44
CA GLY A 109 -7.90 -8.09 -25.58
C GLY A 109 -7.51 -8.20 -24.09
N LEU A 110 -8.28 -8.98 -23.31
CA LEU A 110 -8.04 -9.20 -21.87
C LEU A 110 -7.54 -10.63 -21.57
N SER A 111 -7.01 -11.34 -22.56
CA SER A 111 -6.60 -12.74 -22.41
C SER A 111 -5.24 -13.03 -23.05
N PHE A 112 -4.58 -14.04 -22.52
CA PHE A 112 -3.35 -14.59 -23.04
C PHE A 112 -3.63 -15.98 -23.61
N ASN A 113 -2.99 -16.32 -24.72
CA ASN A 113 -3.07 -17.66 -25.32
C ASN A 113 -2.25 -18.69 -24.52
N ASN A 114 -2.36 -19.97 -24.87
CA ASN A 114 -1.68 -21.03 -24.13
C ASN A 114 -0.15 -20.97 -24.25
N GLU A 115 0.37 -20.57 -25.41
CA GLU A 115 1.81 -20.43 -25.64
C GLU A 115 2.38 -19.29 -24.79
N GLU A 116 1.70 -18.14 -24.74
CA GLU A 116 2.07 -17.01 -23.88
C GLU A 116 2.07 -17.38 -22.39
N LYS A 117 1.08 -18.17 -21.96
CA LYS A 117 1.01 -18.67 -20.57
C LYS A 117 2.16 -19.62 -20.25
N GLU A 118 2.55 -20.47 -21.21
CA GLU A 118 3.68 -21.37 -21.05
C GLU A 118 4.99 -20.60 -20.96
N ILE A 119 5.23 -19.63 -21.84
CA ILE A 119 6.40 -18.73 -21.78
C ILE A 119 6.46 -18.02 -20.42
N ALA A 120 5.33 -17.47 -19.94
CA ALA A 120 5.26 -16.81 -18.64
C ALA A 120 5.60 -17.76 -17.48
N SER A 121 5.16 -19.02 -17.52
CA SER A 121 5.41 -20.01 -16.47
C SER A 121 6.88 -20.44 -16.38
N ILE A 122 7.59 -20.48 -17.52
CA ILE A 122 9.00 -20.86 -17.59
C ILE A 122 9.91 -19.69 -17.20
N ASN A 123 9.49 -18.45 -17.47
CA ASN A 123 10.26 -17.27 -17.18
C ASN A 123 10.15 -16.87 -15.70
N LYS A 124 11.18 -17.22 -14.92
CA LYS A 124 11.24 -16.92 -13.47
C LYS A 124 11.06 -15.45 -13.14
N CYS A 125 11.46 -14.53 -14.00
CA CYS A 125 11.29 -13.10 -13.77
C CYS A 125 9.82 -12.71 -13.81
N ILE A 126 9.07 -13.19 -14.81
CA ILE A 126 7.63 -12.94 -14.96
C ILE A 126 6.87 -13.59 -13.81
N TYR A 127 7.18 -14.86 -13.49
CA TYR A 127 6.56 -15.59 -12.41
C TYR A 127 6.76 -14.91 -11.03
N ASN A 128 7.99 -14.52 -10.71
CA ASN A 128 8.29 -13.84 -9.45
C ASN A 128 7.63 -12.46 -9.36
N TYR A 129 7.52 -11.76 -10.48
CA TYR A 129 6.84 -10.46 -10.53
C TYR A 129 5.34 -10.62 -10.24
N THR A 130 4.70 -11.60 -10.87
CA THR A 130 3.30 -11.93 -10.66
C THR A 130 3.02 -12.35 -9.22
N ASN A 131 3.84 -13.24 -8.64
CA ASN A 131 3.68 -13.67 -7.25
C ASN A 131 3.87 -12.53 -6.24
N ASN A 132 4.80 -11.61 -6.48
CA ASN A 132 4.96 -10.44 -5.61
C ASN A 132 3.77 -9.47 -5.69
N PHE A 133 3.05 -9.46 -6.80
CA PHE A 133 1.85 -8.64 -6.97
C PHE A 133 0.63 -9.25 -6.27
N TYR A 134 0.50 -10.58 -6.31
CA TYR A 134 -0.65 -11.33 -5.76
C TYR A 134 -0.41 -11.89 -4.36
N SER A 135 0.82 -12.05 -3.88
CA SER A 135 1.14 -12.71 -2.60
C SER A 135 0.60 -12.02 -1.34
N LYS A 136 -0.03 -10.86 -1.49
CA LYS A 136 -0.73 -10.16 -0.40
C LYS A 136 -2.25 -10.13 -0.55
N VAL A 137 -2.81 -10.69 -1.62
CA VAL A 137 -4.25 -10.56 -1.90
C VAL A 137 -5.02 -11.85 -1.69
N ASP A 138 -4.46 -13.05 -1.92
CA ASP A 138 -5.22 -14.28 -1.61
C ASP A 138 -4.35 -15.55 -1.58
N GLN A 139 -4.05 -16.03 -0.40
CA GLN A 139 -3.68 -17.44 -0.20
C GLN A 139 -4.87 -18.40 -0.38
N VAL A 140 -6.08 -17.90 -0.56
CA VAL A 140 -7.31 -18.71 -0.62
C VAL A 140 -7.74 -19.07 -2.05
N GLN A 141 -7.35 -18.31 -3.08
CA GLN A 141 -7.75 -18.58 -4.47
C GLN A 141 -6.78 -19.49 -5.23
N ILE A 142 -5.53 -19.63 -4.82
CA ILE A 142 -4.55 -20.48 -5.51
C ILE A 142 -4.78 -21.98 -5.22
N GLU A 143 -5.33 -22.35 -4.07
CA GLU A 143 -5.62 -23.75 -3.76
C GLU A 143 -6.83 -24.34 -4.49
N GLN A 144 -7.71 -23.50 -5.07
CA GLN A 144 -8.89 -23.98 -5.81
C GLN A 144 -8.65 -24.27 -7.29
N SER A 145 -7.56 -23.79 -7.89
CA SER A 145 -7.29 -24.02 -9.31
C SER A 145 -6.59 -25.36 -9.62
N ASP A 146 -6.00 -26.01 -8.60
CA ASP A 146 -5.30 -27.30 -8.79
C ASP A 146 -6.19 -28.54 -8.64
N LYS A 147 -7.52 -28.39 -8.50
CA LYS A 147 -8.47 -29.50 -8.33
C LYS A 147 -9.45 -29.71 -9.49
N ILE A 148 -9.15 -29.21 -10.68
CA ILE A 148 -9.93 -29.58 -11.87
C ILE A 148 -9.02 -30.42 -12.79
N LYS A 149 -9.05 -31.75 -12.54
CA LYS A 149 -8.69 -32.76 -13.54
C LYS A 149 -9.89 -33.07 -14.38
#